data_ff22bfdd8d645dd4ff08630dbea10d2a
#
_entry.id   ff22bfdd8d645dd4ff08630dbea10d2a
#
_cell.length_a   1.000
_cell.length_b   1.000
_cell.length_c   1.000
_cell.angle_alpha   90.00
_cell.angle_beta   90.00
_cell.angle_gamma   90.00
#
_symmetry.space_group_name_H-M   'P 1'
#
loop_
_entity.id
_entity.type
_entity.pdbx_description
1 polymer ?
#
loop_
_entity_poly.entity_id
_entity_poly.type
_entity_poly.pdbx_seq_one_letter_code
_entity_poly.pdbx_strand_id
1 'polypeptide(L)'
;MIQNERDCRHEHVLDVARQMLTAARTAPKGKGIDVIEAALVTGEDIKKLSEKMVAMVEEHGMKFFLRDADNILQAECVIIIGTREQTQSLNCGHCGFPTCAGRPEGVPCALNTVDVGIAVGCLLYTSPSPRDRQKS
;
A
#
# COMPACT_ATOMS: atom_id res chain seq x y z
N MET A 1 0.46 -23.12 -30.31
CA MET A 1 -0.58 -22.96 -29.27
C MET A 1 -1.18 -21.56 -29.43
N ILE A 2 -2.48 -21.45 -29.47
CA ILE A 2 -3.18 -20.16 -29.49
C ILE A 2 -3.78 -19.94 -28.10
N GLN A 3 -3.45 -18.83 -27.45
CA GLN A 3 -3.95 -18.47 -26.14
C GLN A 3 -4.80 -17.20 -26.27
N ASN A 4 -6.05 -17.26 -25.83
CA ASN A 4 -6.91 -16.09 -25.83
C ASN A 4 -6.58 -15.21 -24.59
N GLU A 5 -6.32 -13.94 -24.79
CA GLU A 5 -5.98 -12.99 -23.72
C GLU A 5 -7.04 -12.95 -22.62
N ARG A 6 -8.32 -13.03 -23.00
CA ARG A 6 -9.43 -13.00 -22.01
C ARG A 6 -9.42 -14.18 -21.04
N ASP A 7 -8.91 -15.34 -21.50
CA ASP A 7 -8.89 -16.56 -20.68
C ASP A 7 -7.72 -16.56 -19.68
N CYS A 8 -6.66 -15.80 -19.96
CA CYS A 8 -5.47 -15.72 -19.12
C CYS A 8 -5.28 -14.34 -18.43
N ARG A 9 -6.19 -13.41 -18.65
CA ARG A 9 -6.12 -12.04 -18.12
C ARG A 9 -5.90 -11.99 -16.61
N HIS A 10 -6.65 -12.80 -15.87
CA HIS A 10 -6.54 -12.84 -14.41
C HIS A 10 -5.12 -13.18 -13.95
N GLU A 11 -4.49 -14.20 -14.53
CA GLU A 11 -3.12 -14.58 -14.21
C GLU A 11 -2.14 -13.46 -14.55
N HIS A 12 -2.30 -12.83 -15.71
CA HIS A 12 -1.45 -11.70 -16.11
C HIS A 12 -1.58 -10.51 -15.17
N VAL A 13 -2.78 -10.21 -14.67
CA VAL A 13 -2.98 -9.14 -13.67
C VAL A 13 -2.25 -9.48 -12.37
N LEU A 14 -2.31 -10.73 -11.91
CA LEU A 14 -1.58 -11.16 -10.71
C LEU A 14 -0.06 -11.09 -10.90
N ASP A 15 0.44 -11.43 -12.09
CA ASP A 15 1.87 -11.33 -12.39
C ASP A 15 2.36 -9.88 -12.39
N VAL A 16 1.58 -8.97 -12.97
CA VAL A 16 1.85 -7.53 -12.88
C VAL A 16 1.87 -7.06 -11.43
N ALA A 17 0.89 -7.47 -10.63
CA ALA A 17 0.83 -7.11 -9.21
C ALA A 17 2.06 -7.62 -8.43
N ARG A 18 2.56 -8.82 -8.71
CA ARG A 18 3.80 -9.34 -8.13
C ARG A 18 5.03 -8.52 -8.53
N GLN A 19 5.11 -8.08 -9.80
CA GLN A 19 6.17 -7.17 -10.26
C GLN A 19 6.09 -5.81 -9.55
N MET A 20 4.89 -5.29 -9.36
CA MET A 20 4.67 -4.06 -8.60
C MET A 20 5.14 -4.19 -7.14
N LEU A 21 4.88 -5.31 -6.48
CA LEU A 21 5.39 -5.60 -5.13
C LEU A 21 6.93 -5.64 -5.11
N THR A 22 7.56 -6.22 -6.13
CA THR A 22 9.02 -6.22 -6.27
C THR A 22 9.57 -4.81 -6.41
N ALA A 23 8.91 -3.95 -7.21
CA ALA A 23 9.29 -2.54 -7.35
C ALA A 23 9.18 -1.78 -6.03
N ALA A 24 8.14 -2.01 -5.24
CA ALA A 24 8.01 -1.45 -3.89
C ALA A 24 9.14 -1.93 -2.96
N ARG A 25 9.50 -3.21 -3.03
CA ARG A 25 10.58 -3.80 -2.21
C ARG A 25 11.94 -3.21 -2.55
N THR A 26 12.24 -3.01 -3.83
CA THR A 26 13.53 -2.47 -4.30
C THR A 26 13.60 -0.95 -4.32
N ALA A 27 12.51 -0.25 -4.01
CA ALA A 27 12.49 1.20 -3.89
C ALA A 27 13.49 1.70 -2.83
N PRO A 28 14.09 2.88 -3.00
CA PRO A 28 14.97 3.47 -1.98
C PRO A 28 14.27 3.63 -0.63
N LYS A 29 14.99 3.37 0.47
CA LYS A 29 14.54 3.57 1.85
C LYS A 29 15.55 4.36 2.65
N GLY A 30 15.08 5.12 3.61
CA GLY A 30 15.93 5.86 4.52
C GLY A 30 16.97 4.96 5.19
N LYS A 31 18.24 5.37 5.17
CA LYS A 31 19.40 4.60 5.68
C LYS A 31 19.57 3.21 5.05
N GLY A 32 18.84 2.87 3.98
CA GLY A 32 18.81 1.50 3.45
C GLY A 32 18.13 0.48 4.36
N ILE A 33 17.35 0.92 5.35
CA ILE A 33 16.62 0.05 6.27
C ILE A 33 15.20 -0.16 5.74
N ASP A 34 14.89 -1.37 5.32
CA ASP A 34 13.58 -1.72 4.78
C ASP A 34 12.61 -2.11 5.90
N VAL A 35 11.69 -1.22 6.19
CA VAL A 35 10.58 -1.41 7.14
C VAL A 35 9.22 -1.50 6.45
N ILE A 36 9.22 -1.57 5.12
CA ILE A 36 8.00 -1.64 4.33
C ILE A 36 7.41 -3.05 4.39
N GLU A 37 6.13 -3.12 4.70
CA GLU A 37 5.31 -4.32 4.56
C GLU A 37 4.36 -4.12 3.39
N ALA A 38 4.27 -5.14 2.55
CA ALA A 38 3.37 -5.13 1.41
C ALA A 38 2.77 -6.53 1.20
N ALA A 39 1.49 -6.57 0.87
CA ALA A 39 0.76 -7.79 0.64
C ALA A 39 -0.11 -7.70 -0.61
N LEU A 40 -0.28 -8.84 -1.28
CA LEU A 40 -1.24 -9.02 -2.37
C LEU A 40 -2.46 -9.75 -1.82
N VAL A 41 -3.63 -9.13 -1.96
CA VAL A 41 -4.92 -9.68 -1.53
C VAL A 41 -5.69 -10.12 -2.77
N THR A 42 -6.20 -11.34 -2.77
CA THR A 42 -6.92 -11.93 -3.92
C THR A 42 -8.13 -12.74 -3.47
N GLY A 43 -9.05 -13.00 -4.39
CA GLY A 43 -10.18 -13.90 -4.15
C GLY A 43 -11.06 -13.49 -2.98
N GLU A 44 -11.44 -14.43 -2.15
CA GLU A 44 -12.35 -14.20 -1.01
C GLU A 44 -11.76 -13.27 0.07
N ASP A 45 -10.44 -13.10 0.13
CA ASP A 45 -9.83 -12.19 1.11
C ASP A 45 -10.07 -10.71 0.75
N ILE A 46 -10.41 -10.40 -0.51
CA ILE A 46 -10.87 -9.05 -0.89
C ILE A 46 -12.18 -8.70 -0.18
N LYS A 47 -13.11 -9.66 -0.05
CA LYS A 47 -14.37 -9.45 0.69
C LYS A 47 -14.11 -9.18 2.16
N LYS A 48 -13.23 -9.98 2.80
CA LYS A 48 -12.85 -9.76 4.20
C LYS A 48 -12.21 -8.39 4.40
N LEU A 49 -11.38 -7.95 3.44
CA LEU A 49 -10.78 -6.62 3.46
C LEU A 49 -11.86 -5.54 3.37
N SER A 50 -12.81 -5.67 2.44
CA SER A 50 -13.95 -4.76 2.29
C SER A 50 -14.77 -4.66 3.58
N GLU A 51 -15.11 -5.79 4.19
CA GLU A 51 -15.84 -5.84 5.47
C GLU A 51 -15.07 -5.13 6.59
N LYS A 52 -13.75 -5.33 6.66
CA LYS A 52 -12.90 -4.64 7.64
C LYS A 52 -12.85 -3.13 7.39
N MET A 53 -12.79 -2.69 6.13
CA MET A 53 -12.86 -1.27 5.79
C MET A 53 -14.17 -0.63 6.22
N VAL A 54 -15.31 -1.32 6.03
CA VAL A 54 -16.62 -0.85 6.52
C VAL A 54 -16.63 -0.72 8.04
N ALA A 55 -16.11 -1.71 8.78
CA ALA A 55 -16.01 -1.65 10.24
C ALA A 55 -15.16 -0.46 10.72
N MET A 56 -14.08 -0.12 10.02
CA MET A 56 -13.23 1.03 10.34
C MET A 56 -13.98 2.39 10.22
N VAL A 57 -15.06 2.46 9.46
CA VAL A 57 -15.89 3.67 9.39
C VAL A 57 -16.56 3.94 10.74
N GLU A 58 -17.04 2.90 11.41
CA GLU A 58 -17.65 3.00 12.73
C GLU A 58 -16.61 3.34 13.80
N GLU A 59 -15.42 2.74 13.71
CA GLU A 59 -14.32 2.93 14.66
C GLU A 59 -13.66 4.32 14.56
N HIS A 60 -13.50 4.85 13.34
CA HIS A 60 -12.67 6.04 13.06
C HIS A 60 -13.41 7.19 12.35
N GLY A 61 -14.66 7.01 11.96
CA GLY A 61 -15.47 8.04 11.31
C GLY A 61 -15.06 8.39 9.87
N MET A 62 -14.15 7.62 9.25
CA MET A 62 -13.61 7.88 7.91
C MET A 62 -14.56 7.35 6.82
N LYS A 63 -15.58 8.14 6.48
CA LYS A 63 -16.66 7.75 5.55
C LYS A 63 -16.20 7.35 4.14
N PHE A 64 -15.04 7.82 3.68
CA PHE A 64 -14.51 7.46 2.36
C PHE A 64 -14.22 5.95 2.24
N PHE A 65 -13.98 5.25 3.33
CA PHE A 65 -13.82 3.79 3.32
C PHE A 65 -15.07 3.04 2.84
N LEU A 66 -16.28 3.60 2.94
CA LEU A 66 -17.49 2.95 2.37
C LEU A 66 -17.40 2.84 0.86
N ARG A 67 -17.02 3.94 0.20
CA ARG A 67 -16.84 3.96 -1.26
C ARG A 67 -15.72 3.01 -1.68
N ASP A 68 -14.61 3.06 -0.97
CA ASP A 68 -13.42 2.30 -1.32
C ASP A 68 -13.61 0.80 -1.04
N ALA A 69 -14.36 0.43 0.01
CA ALA A 69 -14.76 -0.94 0.30
C ALA A 69 -15.62 -1.54 -0.82
N ASP A 70 -16.54 -0.77 -1.38
CA ASP A 70 -17.35 -1.19 -2.54
C ASP A 70 -16.49 -1.31 -3.81
N ASN A 71 -15.60 -0.36 -4.05
CA ASN A 71 -14.75 -0.34 -5.24
C ASN A 71 -13.81 -1.56 -5.31
N ILE A 72 -13.21 -1.99 -4.18
CA ILE A 72 -12.27 -3.12 -4.19
C ILE A 72 -12.94 -4.46 -4.51
N LEU A 73 -14.24 -4.60 -4.31
CA LEU A 73 -14.99 -5.80 -4.66
C LEU A 73 -15.02 -6.08 -6.18
N GLN A 74 -14.71 -5.06 -6.99
CA GLN A 74 -14.63 -5.17 -8.45
C GLN A 74 -13.20 -5.41 -8.95
N ALA A 75 -12.21 -5.46 -8.04
CA ALA A 75 -10.82 -5.62 -8.39
C ALA A 75 -10.43 -7.11 -8.52
N GLU A 76 -9.54 -7.41 -9.47
CA GLU A 76 -8.92 -8.74 -9.59
C GLU A 76 -7.99 -9.04 -8.42
N CYS A 77 -7.34 -8.01 -7.90
CA CYS A 77 -6.50 -8.06 -6.71
C CYS A 77 -6.34 -6.67 -6.08
N VAL A 78 -5.89 -6.64 -4.84
CA VAL A 78 -5.58 -5.41 -4.10
C VAL A 78 -4.19 -5.52 -3.51
N ILE A 79 -3.37 -4.49 -3.66
CA ILE A 79 -2.08 -4.37 -2.98
C ILE A 79 -2.27 -3.50 -1.75
N ILE A 80 -1.91 -4.03 -0.58
CA ILE A 80 -1.82 -3.28 0.66
C ILE A 80 -0.34 -3.01 0.93
N ILE A 81 -0.01 -1.77 1.26
CA ILE A 81 1.34 -1.37 1.59
C ILE A 81 1.33 -0.47 2.82
N GLY A 82 2.32 -0.66 3.68
CA GLY A 82 2.48 0.10 4.90
C GLY A 82 3.88 -0.03 5.46
N THR A 83 4.06 0.38 6.70
CA THR A 83 5.35 0.31 7.39
C THR A 83 5.21 -0.31 8.77
N ARG A 84 6.26 -0.99 9.21
CA ARG A 84 6.38 -1.43 10.61
C ARG A 84 6.44 -0.23 11.54
N GLU A 85 5.95 -0.41 12.76
CA GLU A 85 6.01 0.60 13.81
C GLU A 85 7.39 0.64 14.46
N GLN A 86 8.40 1.09 13.71
CA GLN A 86 9.75 1.31 14.23
C GLN A 86 10.29 2.64 13.73
N THR A 87 11.31 3.18 14.39
CA THR A 87 11.94 4.44 13.99
C THR A 87 13.16 4.19 13.13
N GLN A 88 13.57 5.21 12.36
CA GLN A 88 14.87 5.23 11.68
C GLN A 88 16.04 5.57 12.62
N SER A 89 15.75 5.91 13.88
CA SER A 89 16.74 6.26 14.92
C SER A 89 17.68 7.40 14.53
N LEU A 90 17.17 8.38 13.77
CA LEU A 90 17.95 9.53 13.28
C LEU A 90 17.82 10.77 14.15
N ASN A 91 16.88 10.81 15.08
CA ASN A 91 16.56 12.02 15.88
C ASN A 91 16.38 13.26 14.99
N CYS A 92 15.76 13.10 13.82
CA CYS A 92 15.65 14.16 12.80
C CYS A 92 14.58 15.21 13.11
N GLY A 93 13.69 14.94 14.05
CA GLY A 93 12.61 15.86 14.44
C GLY A 93 11.47 16.00 13.44
N HIS A 94 11.50 15.35 12.28
CA HIS A 94 10.47 15.50 11.23
C HIS A 94 9.07 15.03 11.66
N CYS A 95 8.97 14.13 12.63
CA CYS A 95 7.70 13.71 13.24
C CYS A 95 7.17 14.68 14.31
N GLY A 96 7.87 15.80 14.56
CA GLY A 96 7.52 16.79 15.58
C GLY A 96 8.13 16.55 16.96
N PHE A 97 8.89 15.47 17.14
CA PHE A 97 9.57 15.13 18.40
C PHE A 97 11.08 15.24 18.24
N PRO A 98 11.80 15.85 19.19
CA PRO A 98 13.25 16.10 19.05
C PRO A 98 14.09 14.82 19.04
N THR A 99 13.60 13.74 19.64
CA THR A 99 14.27 12.43 19.63
C THR A 99 13.31 11.32 19.26
N CYS A 100 13.84 10.25 18.65
CA CYS A 100 13.02 9.09 18.31
C CYS A 100 12.47 8.39 19.56
N ALA A 101 13.23 8.36 20.63
CA ALA A 101 12.80 7.78 21.91
C ALA A 101 11.68 8.59 22.58
N GLY A 102 11.58 9.88 22.33
CA GLY A 102 10.53 10.75 22.85
C GLY A 102 9.22 10.72 22.04
N ARG A 103 9.18 9.97 20.95
CA ARG A 103 7.98 9.82 20.10
C ARG A 103 6.99 8.88 20.79
N PRO A 104 5.74 9.30 21.01
CA PRO A 104 4.70 8.43 21.58
C PRO A 104 4.41 7.21 20.68
N GLU A 105 3.98 6.13 21.31
CA GLU A 105 3.41 4.97 20.61
C GLU A 105 2.22 5.40 19.72
N GLY A 106 2.06 4.79 18.55
CA GLY A 106 1.01 5.13 17.59
C GLY A 106 1.31 6.34 16.70
N VAL A 107 2.33 7.15 17.00
CA VAL A 107 2.76 8.23 16.10
C VAL A 107 3.76 7.65 15.07
N PRO A 108 3.47 7.70 13.76
CA PRO A 108 4.36 7.13 12.76
C PRO A 108 5.68 7.91 12.65
N CYS A 109 6.77 7.23 12.31
CA CYS A 109 8.01 7.88 11.91
C CYS A 109 7.82 8.57 10.56
N ALA A 110 8.05 9.88 10.48
CA ALA A 110 7.85 10.66 9.25
C ALA A 110 8.70 10.12 8.08
N LEU A 111 9.93 9.67 8.33
CA LEU A 111 10.78 9.08 7.29
C LEU A 111 10.21 7.75 6.76
N ASN A 112 9.66 6.91 7.65
CA ASN A 112 8.99 5.68 7.19
C ASN A 112 7.78 5.99 6.33
N THR A 113 7.02 7.04 6.64
CA THR A 113 5.89 7.49 5.82
C THR A 113 6.36 7.98 4.45
N VAL A 114 7.48 8.69 4.39
CA VAL A 114 8.13 9.08 3.11
C VAL A 114 8.54 7.84 2.33
N ASP A 115 9.16 6.86 2.97
CA ASP A 115 9.58 5.60 2.33
C ASP A 115 8.38 4.83 1.75
N VAL A 116 7.22 4.81 2.44
CA VAL A 116 5.97 4.25 1.90
C VAL A 116 5.57 5.00 0.63
N GLY A 117 5.60 6.33 0.64
CA GLY A 117 5.27 7.14 -0.54
C GLY A 117 6.18 6.85 -1.73
N ILE A 118 7.49 6.70 -1.50
CA ILE A 118 8.47 6.33 -2.53
C ILE A 118 8.16 4.92 -3.07
N ALA A 119 7.91 3.96 -2.19
CA ALA A 119 7.57 2.59 -2.58
C ALA A 119 6.27 2.54 -3.40
N VAL A 120 5.25 3.32 -3.03
CA VAL A 120 3.99 3.45 -3.79
C VAL A 120 4.25 4.07 -5.17
N GLY A 121 5.09 5.10 -5.25
CA GLY A 121 5.46 5.71 -6.53
C GLY A 121 6.15 4.72 -7.48
N CYS A 122 7.13 3.96 -6.98
CA CYS A 122 7.81 2.91 -7.76
C CYS A 122 6.84 1.78 -8.19
N LEU A 123 5.96 1.36 -7.31
CA LEU A 123 4.95 0.35 -7.57
C LEU A 123 3.99 0.78 -8.68
N LEU A 124 3.46 2.00 -8.59
CA LEU A 124 2.53 2.55 -9.58
C LEU A 124 3.20 2.73 -10.95
N TYR A 125 4.43 3.21 -10.98
CA TYR A 125 5.16 3.43 -12.22
C TYR A 125 5.48 2.12 -12.96
N THR A 126 5.56 1.01 -12.24
CA THR A 126 5.75 -0.34 -12.81
C THR A 126 4.46 -0.91 -13.40
N SER A 127 3.30 -0.36 -13.05
CA SER A 127 2.01 -0.74 -13.64
C SER A 127 1.95 -0.37 -15.13
N PRO A 128 1.50 -1.27 -16.03
CA PRO A 128 1.43 -1.00 -17.47
C PRO A 128 0.36 0.05 -17.83
N SER A 129 -0.56 0.37 -16.92
CA SER A 129 -1.59 1.40 -17.11
C SER A 129 -1.83 2.17 -15.81
N PRO A 130 -0.88 3.02 -15.39
CA PRO A 130 -1.07 3.88 -14.23
C PRO A 130 -2.11 4.96 -14.57
N ARG A 131 -3.39 4.61 -14.47
CA ARG A 131 -4.46 5.61 -14.57
C ARG A 131 -4.54 6.35 -13.26
N ASP A 132 -3.84 7.45 -13.18
CA ASP A 132 -4.14 8.48 -12.21
C ASP A 132 -5.45 9.17 -12.64
N ARG A 133 -6.57 8.77 -12.04
CA ARG A 133 -7.81 9.51 -12.14
C ARG A 133 -7.74 10.65 -11.12
N GLN A 134 -6.95 11.66 -11.40
CA GLN A 134 -7.18 12.94 -10.79
C GLN A 134 -8.57 13.41 -11.25
N LYS A 135 -9.52 13.35 -10.34
CA LYS A 135 -10.76 14.13 -10.50
C LYS A 135 -10.36 15.58 -10.29
N SER A 136 -10.21 16.29 -11.40
CA SER A 136 -10.24 17.76 -11.39
C SER A 136 -11.58 18.25 -10.82
#